data_8cea9d573e669dd93680f2ffd53c4dad
#
_entry.id   8cea9d573e669dd93680f2ffd53c4dad
#
_cell.length_a   1.000
_cell.length_b   1.000
_cell.length_c   1.000
_cell.angle_alpha   90.00
_cell.angle_beta   90.00
_cell.angle_gamma   90.00
#
_symmetry.space_group_name_H-M   'P 1'
#
loop_
_entity.id
_entity.type
_entity.pdbx_description
1 polymer ?
#
loop_
_entity_poly.entity_id
_entity_poly.type
_entity_poly.pdbx_seq_one_letter_code
_entity_poly.pdbx_strand_id
1 'polypeptide(L)'
;MAGYKKQHTDGPNSEDKALDLFAEMMIEKIESIRKDWRKPWFTEEALQWPCNLSGREYNGMNAIMLLIHCEKEGYKIPRFCTFECVQRLNKSDKDNQEKPRVSVLRGEKSFPIMLTTFTCIHKDSGEKIKYDDYKKLSDNEKKEYNVYPKMQVFRVFNVAQTNLQEARPELWQKLEKEYSLPKIENGEYFSFAPVDALIKDNLWICPIKPQHQDNAYYSISRNEIVVPEKEQFKSGEAFYGTLFHEMTHSTGAEGVLDRIKPTTFGSAEYAREELVAELGSALVAQRYGMTKHIKEDSCPYLKSWLDNLKESPQYIKTVLMDVKKASSMITQKIDQIARDIEREKTENQERTETPKEKVYYASVAYLQMADDTNRLDALKDKGDYNGLLTLAKEYYDGNGMDEQYTYASPLQNRGDDLLIEDQHFAVVYNGSVGGTYDVMLKYTEQEVRDHIRRYGVDRASEDVKALAREMAAEQFAEMTRHKMPVFEMPNGDVLHVNYNRD
;
A
#
# COMPACT_ATOMS: atom_id res chain seq x y z
N MET A 1 -12.72 -55.76 -14.81
CA MET A 1 -12.62 -54.59 -13.92
C MET A 1 -13.66 -53.56 -14.37
N ALA A 2 -14.74 -53.42 -13.61
CA ALA A 2 -15.87 -52.58 -13.99
C ALA A 2 -15.53 -51.09 -13.76
N GLY A 3 -15.58 -50.32 -14.84
CA GLY A 3 -15.36 -48.87 -14.78
C GLY A 3 -16.54 -48.20 -14.07
N TYR A 4 -16.26 -47.50 -12.97
CA TYR A 4 -17.19 -46.59 -12.33
C TYR A 4 -17.52 -45.44 -13.28
N LYS A 5 -18.65 -45.53 -13.99
CA LYS A 5 -19.27 -44.38 -14.64
C LYS A 5 -19.80 -43.47 -13.52
N LYS A 6 -19.18 -42.30 -13.31
CA LYS A 6 -19.82 -41.21 -12.55
C LYS A 6 -21.12 -40.87 -13.23
N GLN A 7 -22.21 -41.14 -12.54
CA GLN A 7 -23.52 -40.60 -12.90
C GLN A 7 -23.44 -39.08 -12.85
N HIS A 8 -23.63 -38.41 -13.99
CA HIS A 8 -23.95 -37.00 -14.03
C HIS A 8 -25.30 -36.82 -13.31
N THR A 9 -25.25 -36.17 -12.16
CA THR A 9 -26.47 -35.67 -11.51
C THR A 9 -26.98 -34.49 -12.33
N ASP A 10 -28.14 -34.62 -12.94
CA ASP A 10 -28.85 -33.63 -13.78
C ASP A 10 -29.36 -32.40 -12.97
N GLY A 11 -28.58 -31.83 -12.10
CA GLY A 11 -28.90 -30.61 -11.36
C GLY A 11 -27.84 -29.55 -11.54
N PRO A 12 -28.19 -28.25 -11.45
CA PRO A 12 -27.25 -27.17 -11.57
C PRO A 12 -26.09 -27.36 -10.57
N ASN A 13 -24.87 -27.29 -11.07
CA ASN A 13 -23.67 -27.42 -10.24
C ASN A 13 -23.50 -26.21 -9.30
N SER A 14 -22.52 -26.23 -8.39
CA SER A 14 -22.33 -25.17 -7.40
C SER A 14 -21.92 -23.83 -8.05
N GLU A 15 -21.29 -23.87 -9.22
CA GLU A 15 -20.91 -22.69 -10.00
C GLU A 15 -22.17 -22.04 -10.59
N ASP A 16 -23.04 -22.82 -11.22
CA ASP A 16 -24.30 -22.30 -11.80
C ASP A 16 -25.18 -21.65 -10.73
N LYS A 17 -25.36 -22.31 -9.57
CA LYS A 17 -26.11 -21.73 -8.44
C LYS A 17 -25.51 -20.42 -7.91
N ALA A 18 -24.19 -20.28 -7.92
CA ALA A 18 -23.54 -19.03 -7.51
C ALA A 18 -23.75 -17.93 -8.57
N LEU A 19 -23.70 -18.28 -9.85
CA LEU A 19 -23.97 -17.34 -10.95
C LEU A 19 -25.42 -16.89 -11.00
N ASP A 20 -26.36 -17.80 -10.77
CA ASP A 20 -27.80 -17.47 -10.68
C ASP A 20 -28.04 -16.45 -9.55
N LEU A 21 -27.47 -16.70 -8.36
CA LEU A 21 -27.56 -15.78 -7.24
C LEU A 21 -26.95 -14.41 -7.58
N PHE A 22 -25.78 -14.39 -8.26
CA PHE A 22 -25.13 -13.15 -8.64
C PHE A 22 -25.95 -12.38 -9.70
N ALA A 23 -26.57 -13.09 -10.64
CA ALA A 23 -27.47 -12.49 -11.62
C ALA A 23 -28.70 -11.89 -10.94
N GLU A 24 -29.33 -12.61 -10.01
CA GLU A 24 -30.45 -12.09 -9.22
C GLU A 24 -30.08 -10.82 -8.45
N MET A 25 -28.97 -10.83 -7.73
CA MET A 25 -28.50 -9.67 -6.97
C MET A 25 -28.21 -8.46 -7.90
N MET A 26 -27.63 -8.71 -9.07
CA MET A 26 -27.35 -7.65 -10.04
C MET A 26 -28.65 -7.11 -10.65
N ILE A 27 -29.62 -7.96 -10.94
CA ILE A 27 -30.97 -7.56 -11.41
C ILE A 27 -31.61 -6.65 -10.37
N GLU A 28 -31.66 -7.07 -9.10
CA GLU A 28 -32.22 -6.27 -8.00
C GLU A 28 -31.52 -4.88 -7.92
N LYS A 29 -30.19 -4.86 -8.04
CA LYS A 29 -29.42 -3.61 -7.98
C LYS A 29 -29.72 -2.70 -9.16
N ILE A 30 -29.72 -3.21 -10.39
CA ILE A 30 -30.03 -2.42 -11.60
C ILE A 30 -31.48 -1.92 -11.55
N GLU A 31 -32.43 -2.74 -11.10
CA GLU A 31 -33.83 -2.30 -10.95
C GLU A 31 -33.98 -1.20 -9.90
N SER A 32 -33.21 -1.23 -8.83
CA SER A 32 -33.16 -0.15 -7.84
C SER A 32 -32.63 1.15 -8.45
N ILE A 33 -31.55 1.11 -9.22
CA ILE A 33 -30.99 2.26 -9.92
C ILE A 33 -31.97 2.77 -11.00
N ARG A 34 -32.62 1.88 -11.73
CA ARG A 34 -33.63 2.27 -12.73
C ARG A 34 -34.81 3.02 -12.14
N LYS A 35 -35.23 2.70 -10.91
CA LYS A 35 -36.29 3.44 -10.20
C LYS A 35 -35.83 4.82 -9.75
N ASP A 36 -34.56 4.95 -9.42
CA ASP A 36 -33.94 6.20 -9.02
C ASP A 36 -32.47 6.23 -9.47
N TRP A 37 -32.25 6.73 -10.67
CA TRP A 37 -30.92 6.80 -11.31
C TRP A 37 -29.90 7.65 -10.54
N ARG A 38 -30.34 8.46 -9.54
CA ARG A 38 -29.46 9.22 -8.66
C ARG A 38 -28.79 8.35 -7.62
N LYS A 39 -29.24 7.11 -7.45
CA LYS A 39 -28.59 6.18 -6.52
C LYS A 39 -27.23 5.76 -7.06
N PRO A 40 -26.19 5.80 -6.22
CA PRO A 40 -24.88 5.31 -6.62
C PRO A 40 -24.89 3.77 -6.76
N TRP A 41 -23.91 3.25 -7.47
CA TRP A 41 -23.67 1.80 -7.52
C TRP A 41 -23.45 1.20 -6.13
N PHE A 42 -22.72 1.93 -5.27
CA PHE A 42 -22.53 1.59 -3.87
C PHE A 42 -22.84 2.83 -3.04
N THR A 43 -23.57 2.68 -1.93
CA THR A 43 -23.96 3.81 -1.09
C THR A 43 -22.76 4.39 -0.33
N GLU A 44 -22.82 5.64 0.12
CA GLU A 44 -21.78 6.29 0.94
C GLU A 44 -21.53 5.56 2.26
N GLU A 45 -22.55 4.93 2.81
CA GLU A 45 -22.47 4.04 3.97
C GLU A 45 -21.83 2.71 3.58
N ALA A 46 -21.68 2.46 2.26
CA ALA A 46 -21.03 1.28 1.78
C ALA A 46 -19.56 1.35 2.19
N LEU A 47 -19.28 0.53 2.89
CA LEU A 47 -18.21 -0.23 3.40
C LEU A 47 -16.94 -0.04 2.61
N GLN A 48 -15.88 0.06 3.32
CA GLN A 48 -14.54 -0.09 2.78
C GLN A 48 -14.44 -1.43 2.03
N TRP A 49 -13.33 -1.59 1.32
CA TRP A 49 -13.11 -2.73 0.44
C TRP A 49 -13.26 -4.09 1.16
N PRO A 50 -13.97 -5.06 0.58
CA PRO A 50 -14.19 -6.35 1.23
C PRO A 50 -12.89 -7.17 1.27
N CYS A 51 -12.59 -7.69 2.44
CA CYS A 51 -11.38 -8.47 2.71
C CYS A 51 -11.71 -9.78 3.42
N ASN A 52 -10.80 -10.74 3.34
CA ASN A 52 -10.87 -11.89 4.22
C ASN A 52 -10.37 -11.52 5.64
N LEU A 53 -10.54 -12.42 6.61
CA LEU A 53 -10.18 -12.14 8.00
C LEU A 53 -8.69 -11.81 8.20
N SER A 54 -7.80 -12.29 7.32
CA SER A 54 -6.37 -11.97 7.35
C SER A 54 -6.00 -10.65 6.65
N GLY A 55 -6.97 -9.90 6.14
CA GLY A 55 -6.74 -8.62 5.45
C GLY A 55 -6.51 -8.73 3.95
N ARG A 56 -6.51 -9.92 3.37
CA ARG A 56 -6.39 -10.07 1.91
C ARG A 56 -7.68 -9.63 1.24
N GLU A 57 -7.56 -8.69 0.32
CA GLU A 57 -8.67 -8.12 -0.45
C GLU A 57 -9.30 -9.12 -1.41
N TYR A 58 -10.62 -9.03 -1.56
CA TYR A 58 -11.35 -9.64 -2.66
C TYR A 58 -11.31 -8.73 -3.89
N ASN A 59 -11.28 -9.32 -5.08
CA ASN A 59 -11.16 -8.59 -6.33
C ASN A 59 -12.28 -8.93 -7.31
N GLY A 60 -12.56 -8.00 -8.22
CA GLY A 60 -13.46 -8.20 -9.35
C GLY A 60 -14.84 -8.64 -8.91
N MET A 61 -15.35 -9.73 -9.51
CA MET A 61 -16.68 -10.27 -9.25
C MET A 61 -16.97 -10.48 -7.75
N ASN A 62 -16.02 -11.08 -7.02
CA ASN A 62 -16.23 -11.33 -5.59
C ASN A 62 -16.36 -10.02 -4.80
N ALA A 63 -15.57 -8.99 -5.13
CA ALA A 63 -15.67 -7.70 -4.46
C ALA A 63 -17.04 -7.05 -4.68
N ILE A 64 -17.52 -7.00 -5.93
CA ILE A 64 -18.84 -6.44 -6.26
C ILE A 64 -19.94 -7.18 -5.51
N MET A 65 -19.94 -8.51 -5.57
CA MET A 65 -21.00 -9.32 -4.96
C MET A 65 -20.98 -9.23 -3.43
N LEU A 66 -19.80 -9.17 -2.82
CA LEU A 66 -19.68 -9.00 -1.38
C LEU A 66 -20.07 -7.60 -0.92
N LEU A 67 -19.80 -6.54 -1.70
CA LEU A 67 -20.28 -5.19 -1.44
C LEU A 67 -21.80 -5.11 -1.49
N ILE A 68 -22.42 -5.66 -2.55
CA ILE A 68 -23.90 -5.72 -2.67
C ILE A 68 -24.49 -6.56 -1.54
N HIS A 69 -23.85 -7.67 -1.18
CA HIS A 69 -24.30 -8.52 -0.07
C HIS A 69 -24.23 -7.78 1.27
N CYS A 70 -23.15 -7.08 1.55
CA CYS A 70 -23.04 -6.26 2.75
C CYS A 70 -24.11 -5.17 2.81
N GLU A 71 -24.35 -4.47 1.71
CA GLU A 71 -25.40 -3.45 1.62
C GLU A 71 -26.78 -4.05 1.89
N LYS A 72 -27.10 -5.23 1.32
CA LYS A 72 -28.37 -5.93 1.48
C LYS A 72 -28.60 -6.41 2.92
N GLU A 73 -27.57 -6.94 3.57
CA GLU A 73 -27.63 -7.49 4.93
C GLU A 73 -27.34 -6.45 6.03
N GLY A 74 -26.90 -5.25 5.67
CA GLY A 74 -26.53 -4.19 6.62
C GLY A 74 -25.24 -4.44 7.39
N TYR A 75 -24.32 -5.25 6.86
CA TYR A 75 -23.04 -5.51 7.52
C TYR A 75 -22.12 -4.28 7.47
N LYS A 76 -21.67 -3.81 8.63
CA LYS A 76 -20.80 -2.64 8.74
C LYS A 76 -19.31 -2.95 8.58
N ILE A 77 -18.91 -4.18 8.85
CA ILE A 77 -17.52 -4.65 8.75
C ILE A 77 -17.43 -5.62 7.58
N PRO A 78 -16.85 -5.25 6.42
CA PRO A 78 -16.77 -6.10 5.24
C PRO A 78 -15.62 -7.12 5.33
N ARG A 79 -15.54 -7.82 6.46
CA ARG A 79 -14.60 -8.91 6.70
C ARG A 79 -15.32 -10.25 6.61
N PHE A 80 -14.70 -11.14 5.85
CA PHE A 80 -15.27 -12.45 5.57
C PHE A 80 -14.30 -13.57 5.94
N CYS A 81 -14.85 -14.69 6.39
CA CYS A 81 -14.10 -15.88 6.77
C CYS A 81 -14.76 -17.14 6.25
N THR A 82 -13.97 -18.16 5.94
CA THR A 82 -14.48 -19.52 5.72
C THR A 82 -14.71 -20.20 7.07
N PHE A 83 -15.54 -21.26 7.09
CA PHE A 83 -15.72 -22.08 8.27
C PHE A 83 -14.39 -22.65 8.81
N GLU A 84 -13.48 -23.03 7.92
CA GLU A 84 -12.15 -23.49 8.27
C GLU A 84 -11.29 -22.39 8.95
N CYS A 85 -11.46 -21.13 8.50
CA CYS A 85 -10.79 -19.99 9.13
C CYS A 85 -11.26 -19.79 10.58
N VAL A 86 -12.58 -19.91 10.82
CA VAL A 86 -13.17 -19.88 12.16
C VAL A 86 -12.59 -21.00 13.03
N GLN A 87 -12.46 -22.22 12.49
CA GLN A 87 -11.84 -23.33 13.23
C GLN A 87 -10.37 -23.09 13.54
N ARG A 88 -9.62 -22.45 12.63
CA ARG A 88 -8.20 -22.11 12.89
C ARG A 88 -8.02 -21.12 14.02
N LEU A 89 -8.91 -20.15 14.19
CA LEU A 89 -8.89 -19.24 15.34
C LEU A 89 -8.97 -19.98 16.67
N ASN A 90 -9.66 -21.13 16.69
CA ASN A 90 -9.78 -21.97 17.89
C ASN A 90 -8.55 -22.86 18.12
N LYS A 91 -7.74 -23.14 17.09
CA LYS A 91 -6.55 -24.00 17.20
C LYS A 91 -5.32 -23.23 17.69
N SER A 92 -5.23 -21.93 17.38
CA SER A 92 -4.13 -21.08 17.82
C SER A 92 -4.15 -20.81 19.33
N ASP A 93 -5.28 -21.05 19.99
CA ASP A 93 -5.48 -20.83 21.43
C ASP A 93 -5.25 -22.08 22.29
N LYS A 94 -4.53 -23.08 21.81
CA LYS A 94 -4.27 -24.31 22.56
C LYS A 94 -3.65 -24.10 23.95
N ASP A 95 -2.94 -22.97 24.11
CA ASP A 95 -2.31 -22.58 25.37
C ASP A 95 -3.25 -21.78 26.31
N ASN A 96 -4.46 -21.45 25.86
CA ASN A 96 -5.41 -20.61 26.60
C ASN A 96 -6.80 -21.25 26.63
N GLN A 97 -6.97 -22.27 27.46
CA GLN A 97 -8.21 -23.05 27.60
C GLN A 97 -9.44 -22.24 28.07
N GLU A 98 -9.28 -20.99 28.49
CA GLU A 98 -10.33 -20.16 29.07
C GLU A 98 -11.08 -19.28 28.04
N LYS A 99 -10.60 -19.18 26.79
CA LYS A 99 -11.27 -18.32 25.80
C LYS A 99 -12.45 -19.02 25.15
N PRO A 100 -13.62 -18.35 25.04
CA PRO A 100 -14.78 -18.90 24.33
C PRO A 100 -14.42 -19.29 22.90
N ARG A 101 -15.02 -20.38 22.41
CA ARG A 101 -14.80 -20.82 21.03
C ARG A 101 -15.49 -19.89 20.05
N VAL A 102 -14.77 -19.46 19.00
CA VAL A 102 -15.37 -18.76 17.87
C VAL A 102 -16.20 -19.73 17.04
N SER A 103 -17.41 -19.37 16.72
CA SER A 103 -18.34 -20.15 15.91
C SER A 103 -19.21 -19.27 15.02
N VAL A 104 -19.71 -19.83 13.93
CA VAL A 104 -20.76 -19.22 13.16
C VAL A 104 -22.06 -19.32 13.96
N LEU A 105 -22.86 -18.27 13.98
CA LEU A 105 -24.13 -18.22 14.69
C LEU A 105 -25.13 -19.19 14.06
N ARG A 106 -26.02 -19.72 14.90
CA ARG A 106 -27.00 -20.74 14.46
C ARG A 106 -27.99 -20.11 13.48
N GLY A 107 -28.16 -20.75 12.33
CA GLY A 107 -29.10 -20.31 11.29
C GLY A 107 -28.50 -19.44 10.21
N GLU A 108 -27.30 -18.96 10.41
CA GLU A 108 -26.57 -18.11 9.45
C GLU A 108 -26.26 -18.85 8.15
N LYS A 109 -26.42 -18.15 7.03
CA LYS A 109 -26.16 -18.69 5.69
C LYS A 109 -24.87 -18.13 5.11
N SER A 110 -24.03 -19.04 4.61
CA SER A 110 -22.79 -18.63 3.93
C SER A 110 -23.06 -18.02 2.57
N PHE A 111 -22.25 -17.07 2.17
CA PHE A 111 -22.25 -16.47 0.85
C PHE A 111 -21.24 -17.16 -0.06
N PRO A 112 -21.56 -17.44 -1.36
CA PRO A 112 -20.61 -18.04 -2.29
C PRO A 112 -19.63 -16.98 -2.82
N ILE A 113 -18.36 -17.38 -2.96
CA ILE A 113 -17.34 -16.64 -3.73
C ILE A 113 -16.73 -17.58 -4.75
N MET A 114 -16.26 -17.05 -5.87
CA MET A 114 -15.70 -17.82 -6.96
C MET A 114 -14.20 -17.51 -7.11
N LEU A 115 -13.36 -18.55 -7.01
CA LEU A 115 -11.91 -18.43 -7.18
C LEU A 115 -11.45 -19.34 -8.30
N THR A 116 -10.55 -18.82 -9.14
CA THR A 116 -9.82 -19.64 -10.08
C THR A 116 -8.67 -20.35 -9.35
N THR A 117 -8.74 -21.66 -9.30
CA THR A 117 -7.65 -22.54 -8.84
C THR A 117 -6.92 -23.10 -10.03
N PHE A 118 -5.70 -23.54 -9.85
CA PHE A 118 -4.87 -24.08 -10.93
C PHE A 118 -4.38 -25.47 -10.56
N THR A 119 -4.50 -26.40 -11.51
CA THR A 119 -3.90 -27.72 -11.42
C THR A 119 -2.67 -27.74 -12.33
N CYS A 120 -1.49 -27.90 -11.75
CA CYS A 120 -0.23 -27.97 -12.49
C CYS A 120 0.19 -29.44 -12.60
N ILE A 121 0.34 -29.92 -13.83
CA ILE A 121 0.67 -31.32 -14.13
C ILE A 121 1.94 -31.34 -14.99
N HIS A 122 2.96 -32.05 -14.53
CA HIS A 122 4.18 -32.25 -15.29
C HIS A 122 3.89 -33.06 -16.58
N LYS A 123 4.41 -32.61 -17.71
CA LYS A 123 4.04 -33.13 -19.03
C LYS A 123 4.40 -34.59 -19.20
N ASP A 124 5.57 -35.01 -18.71
CA ASP A 124 6.09 -36.37 -18.93
C ASP A 124 5.73 -37.33 -17.80
N SER A 125 5.87 -36.91 -16.52
CA SER A 125 5.63 -37.79 -15.39
C SER A 125 4.15 -37.85 -14.96
N GLY A 126 3.33 -36.85 -15.35
CA GLY A 126 1.96 -36.73 -14.88
C GLY A 126 1.83 -36.31 -13.40
N GLU A 127 2.95 -36.00 -12.75
CA GLU A 127 2.98 -35.55 -11.35
C GLU A 127 2.28 -34.21 -11.19
N LYS A 128 1.52 -34.07 -10.09
CA LYS A 128 0.79 -32.84 -9.78
C LYS A 128 1.49 -32.09 -8.67
N ILE A 129 1.74 -30.81 -8.89
CA ILE A 129 2.25 -29.90 -7.86
C ILE A 129 1.24 -28.82 -7.54
N LYS A 130 1.39 -28.21 -6.35
CA LYS A 130 0.57 -27.05 -5.96
C LYS A 130 0.95 -25.84 -6.80
N TYR A 131 -0.01 -24.99 -7.11
CA TYR A 131 0.24 -23.77 -7.89
C TYR A 131 1.25 -22.82 -7.22
N ASP A 132 1.29 -22.79 -5.88
CA ASP A 132 2.28 -21.99 -5.16
C ASP A 132 3.71 -22.51 -5.32
N ASP A 133 3.88 -23.81 -5.47
CA ASP A 133 5.17 -24.43 -5.74
C ASP A 133 5.56 -24.22 -7.21
N TYR A 134 4.60 -24.35 -8.14
CA TYR A 134 4.79 -24.00 -9.55
C TYR A 134 5.25 -22.55 -9.74
N LYS A 135 4.71 -21.59 -9.00
CA LYS A 135 5.13 -20.18 -9.10
C LYS A 135 6.59 -19.94 -8.75
N LYS A 136 7.19 -20.78 -7.89
CA LYS A 136 8.59 -20.70 -7.46
C LYS A 136 9.57 -21.29 -8.45
N LEU A 137 9.09 -22.06 -9.43
CA LEU A 137 9.92 -22.67 -10.48
C LEU A 137 10.50 -21.60 -11.39
N SER A 138 11.66 -21.91 -11.96
CA SER A 138 12.27 -21.10 -13.03
C SER A 138 11.41 -21.15 -14.31
N ASP A 139 11.61 -20.20 -15.21
CA ASP A 139 10.83 -20.13 -16.45
C ASP A 139 11.05 -21.35 -17.35
N ASN A 140 12.21 -22.01 -17.27
CA ASN A 140 12.48 -23.26 -18.01
C ASN A 140 11.73 -24.43 -17.39
N GLU A 141 11.74 -24.59 -16.07
CA GLU A 141 10.99 -25.64 -15.38
C GLU A 141 9.47 -25.46 -15.56
N LYS A 142 8.96 -24.23 -15.57
CA LYS A 142 7.54 -23.95 -15.83
C LYS A 142 7.07 -24.47 -17.18
N LYS A 143 7.94 -24.51 -18.19
CA LYS A 143 7.62 -25.05 -19.53
C LYS A 143 7.35 -26.56 -19.53
N GLU A 144 7.79 -27.27 -18.50
CA GLU A 144 7.56 -28.71 -18.34
C GLU A 144 6.20 -29.06 -17.76
N TYR A 145 5.42 -28.04 -17.35
CA TYR A 145 4.10 -28.24 -16.76
C TYR A 145 2.98 -27.72 -17.66
N ASN A 146 1.86 -28.46 -17.66
CA ASN A 146 0.57 -27.97 -18.12
C ASN A 146 -0.20 -27.38 -16.94
N VAL A 147 -0.71 -26.16 -17.11
CA VAL A 147 -1.49 -25.45 -16.07
C VAL A 147 -2.94 -25.36 -16.50
N TYR A 148 -3.82 -26.00 -15.74
CA TYR A 148 -5.26 -26.05 -16.02
C TYR A 148 -6.00 -25.16 -15.02
N PRO A 149 -6.59 -24.03 -15.47
CA PRO A 149 -7.44 -23.22 -14.60
C PRO A 149 -8.78 -23.92 -14.35
N LYS A 150 -9.24 -23.86 -13.10
CA LYS A 150 -10.53 -24.38 -12.70
C LYS A 150 -11.23 -23.37 -11.79
N MET A 151 -12.45 -23.00 -12.13
CA MET A 151 -13.29 -22.19 -11.25
C MET A 151 -13.81 -23.08 -10.11
N GLN A 152 -13.72 -22.57 -8.88
CA GLN A 152 -14.25 -23.24 -7.69
C GLN A 152 -15.04 -22.26 -6.84
N VAL A 153 -16.14 -22.75 -6.28
CA VAL A 153 -16.98 -21.98 -5.35
C VAL A 153 -16.56 -22.30 -3.93
N PHE A 154 -16.25 -21.25 -3.19
CA PHE A 154 -15.99 -21.30 -1.75
C PHE A 154 -17.12 -20.62 -1.00
N ARG A 155 -17.31 -20.99 0.24
CA ARG A 155 -18.36 -20.44 1.11
C ARG A 155 -17.73 -19.59 2.19
N VAL A 156 -18.19 -18.34 2.32
CA VAL A 156 -17.74 -17.41 3.32
C VAL A 156 -18.90 -16.90 4.18
N PHE A 157 -18.56 -16.47 5.38
CA PHE A 157 -19.44 -15.79 6.32
C PHE A 157 -18.87 -14.41 6.59
N ASN A 158 -19.71 -13.40 6.75
CA ASN A 158 -19.28 -12.14 7.32
C ASN A 158 -18.93 -12.33 8.80
N VAL A 159 -18.01 -11.57 9.34
CA VAL A 159 -17.64 -11.64 10.76
C VAL A 159 -18.84 -11.37 11.69
N ALA A 160 -19.80 -10.56 11.26
CA ALA A 160 -21.06 -10.31 11.99
C ALA A 160 -21.96 -11.56 12.11
N GLN A 161 -21.77 -12.56 11.26
CA GLN A 161 -22.46 -13.86 11.33
C GLN A 161 -21.77 -14.84 12.30
N THR A 162 -20.83 -14.36 13.09
CA THR A 162 -20.09 -15.16 14.07
C THR A 162 -20.18 -14.54 15.46
N ASN A 163 -19.87 -15.31 16.50
CA ASN A 163 -19.71 -14.78 17.85
C ASN A 163 -18.33 -14.15 18.09
N LEU A 164 -17.67 -13.65 17.05
CA LEU A 164 -16.31 -13.11 17.13
C LEU A 164 -16.21 -11.95 18.13
N GLN A 165 -17.23 -11.09 18.18
CA GLN A 165 -17.28 -9.96 19.11
C GLN A 165 -17.17 -10.40 20.57
N GLU A 166 -17.85 -11.47 20.95
CA GLU A 166 -17.84 -12.01 22.30
C GLU A 166 -16.59 -12.86 22.57
N ALA A 167 -16.23 -13.70 21.59
CA ALA A 167 -15.15 -14.65 21.74
C ALA A 167 -13.74 -14.03 21.57
N ARG A 168 -13.62 -12.92 20.84
CA ARG A 168 -12.34 -12.21 20.58
C ARG A 168 -12.58 -10.69 20.54
N PRO A 169 -12.93 -10.07 21.67
CA PRO A 169 -13.29 -8.65 21.73
C PRO A 169 -12.17 -7.72 21.24
N GLU A 170 -10.92 -8.05 21.52
CA GLU A 170 -9.77 -7.25 21.04
C GLU A 170 -9.66 -7.24 19.50
N LEU A 171 -9.85 -8.40 18.87
CA LEU A 171 -9.86 -8.51 17.42
C LEU A 171 -11.05 -7.74 16.83
N TRP A 172 -12.23 -7.86 17.44
CA TRP A 172 -13.41 -7.15 17.03
C TRP A 172 -13.22 -5.63 17.11
N GLN A 173 -12.74 -5.11 18.24
CA GLN A 173 -12.44 -3.68 18.42
C GLN A 173 -11.44 -3.16 17.41
N LYS A 174 -10.41 -3.97 17.08
CA LYS A 174 -9.46 -3.61 16.02
C LYS A 174 -10.17 -3.47 14.66
N LEU A 175 -11.05 -4.39 14.31
CA LEU A 175 -11.84 -4.34 13.08
C LEU A 175 -12.79 -3.13 13.09
N GLU A 176 -13.52 -2.89 14.16
CA GLU A 176 -14.39 -1.72 14.28
C GLU A 176 -13.61 -0.41 14.11
N LYS A 177 -12.44 -0.28 14.73
CA LYS A 177 -11.59 0.89 14.58
C LYS A 177 -11.09 1.05 13.14
N GLU A 178 -10.70 -0.04 12.48
CA GLU A 178 -10.24 -0.03 11.10
C GLU A 178 -11.32 0.48 10.14
N TYR A 179 -12.59 0.08 10.37
CA TYR A 179 -13.71 0.44 9.51
C TYR A 179 -14.51 1.67 9.97
N SER A 180 -14.21 2.23 11.12
CA SER A 180 -14.77 3.48 11.62
C SER A 180 -13.93 4.73 11.32
N LEU A 181 -12.81 4.58 10.61
CA LEU A 181 -11.98 5.71 10.20
C LEU A 181 -12.82 6.71 9.40
N PRO A 182 -12.64 8.02 9.63
CA PRO A 182 -13.36 9.02 8.87
C PRO A 182 -13.09 8.82 7.38
N LYS A 183 -14.17 8.78 6.60
CA LYS A 183 -14.07 8.83 5.14
C LYS A 183 -13.33 10.13 4.80
N ILE A 184 -12.52 10.08 3.74
CA ILE A 184 -11.95 11.30 3.16
C ILE A 184 -13.14 12.19 2.83
N GLU A 185 -13.18 13.42 3.39
CA GLU A 185 -14.19 14.40 3.03
C GLU A 185 -13.95 14.77 1.56
N ASN A 186 -14.72 14.15 0.68
CA ASN A 186 -14.69 14.41 -0.74
C ASN A 186 -15.53 15.67 -0.98
N GLY A 187 -14.87 16.78 -1.21
CA GLY A 187 -15.51 18.04 -1.51
C GLY A 187 -15.31 18.49 -2.95
N GLU A 188 -15.81 19.69 -3.26
CA GLU A 188 -15.65 20.33 -4.59
C GLU A 188 -14.19 20.38 -5.06
N TYR A 189 -13.25 20.51 -4.12
CA TYR A 189 -11.79 20.57 -4.38
C TYR A 189 -11.05 19.27 -4.15
N PHE A 190 -11.76 18.14 -4.07
CA PHE A 190 -11.11 16.86 -3.85
C PHE A 190 -10.06 16.57 -4.94
N SER A 191 -8.85 16.22 -4.51
CA SER A 191 -7.73 15.89 -5.39
C SER A 191 -7.18 14.51 -5.05
N PHE A 192 -6.93 13.70 -6.08
CA PHE A 192 -6.39 12.37 -5.92
C PHE A 192 -5.03 12.26 -6.62
N ALA A 193 -3.99 12.59 -5.88
CA ALA A 193 -2.63 12.76 -6.37
C ALA A 193 -2.11 11.65 -7.30
N PRO A 194 -2.36 10.34 -7.06
CA PRO A 194 -1.91 9.29 -7.98
C PRO A 194 -2.53 9.38 -9.38
N VAL A 195 -3.81 9.79 -9.48
CA VAL A 195 -4.49 9.94 -10.77
C VAL A 195 -4.13 11.27 -11.42
N ASP A 196 -3.95 12.32 -10.64
CA ASP A 196 -3.49 13.61 -11.16
C ASP A 196 -2.08 13.48 -11.76
N ALA A 197 -1.17 12.73 -11.11
CA ALA A 197 0.15 12.40 -11.65
C ALA A 197 0.04 11.51 -12.91
N LEU A 198 -0.86 10.52 -12.89
CA LEU A 198 -1.11 9.66 -14.06
C LEU A 198 -1.49 10.46 -15.29
N ILE A 199 -2.34 11.48 -15.15
CA ILE A 199 -2.73 12.38 -16.25
C ILE A 199 -1.56 13.26 -16.67
N LYS A 200 -0.95 13.96 -15.70
CA LYS A 200 0.12 14.94 -15.94
C LYS A 200 1.32 14.33 -16.66
N ASP A 201 1.76 13.15 -16.20
CA ASP A 201 2.97 12.50 -16.68
C ASP A 201 2.69 11.44 -17.77
N ASN A 202 1.44 11.40 -18.25
CA ASN A 202 0.98 10.49 -19.32
C ASN A 202 1.31 9.02 -19.05
N LEU A 203 1.03 8.54 -17.83
CA LEU A 203 1.42 7.22 -17.35
C LEU A 203 0.38 6.13 -17.66
N TRP A 204 -0.75 6.44 -18.31
CA TRP A 204 -1.76 5.47 -18.70
C TRP A 204 -1.39 4.81 -20.05
N ILE A 205 -2.13 3.75 -20.43
CA ILE A 205 -1.91 2.99 -21.67
C ILE A 205 -2.20 3.79 -22.95
N CYS A 206 -2.91 4.89 -22.83
CA CYS A 206 -3.18 5.85 -23.90
C CYS A 206 -3.20 7.26 -23.33
N PRO A 207 -3.01 8.31 -24.18
CA PRO A 207 -3.09 9.68 -23.72
C PRO A 207 -4.44 10.04 -23.11
N ILE A 208 -4.42 10.74 -21.97
CA ILE A 208 -5.59 11.33 -21.34
C ILE A 208 -5.51 12.84 -21.55
N LYS A 209 -6.52 13.42 -22.17
CA LYS A 209 -6.55 14.83 -22.56
C LYS A 209 -7.73 15.55 -21.90
N PRO A 210 -7.52 16.20 -20.74
CA PRO A 210 -8.49 17.15 -20.22
C PRO A 210 -8.63 18.33 -21.19
N GLN A 211 -9.85 18.68 -21.57
CA GLN A 211 -10.14 19.75 -22.50
C GLN A 211 -11.45 20.44 -22.11
N HIS A 212 -11.57 21.73 -22.37
CA HIS A 212 -12.82 22.45 -22.14
C HIS A 212 -13.89 21.98 -23.14
N GLN A 213 -14.78 21.06 -22.70
CA GLN A 213 -15.88 20.48 -23.48
C GLN A 213 -16.92 19.82 -22.58
N ASP A 214 -18.06 19.41 -23.16
CA ASP A 214 -19.17 18.85 -22.38
C ASP A 214 -19.16 17.32 -22.28
N ASN A 215 -18.44 16.61 -23.15
CA ASN A 215 -18.52 15.15 -23.26
C ASN A 215 -17.19 14.48 -22.94
N ALA A 216 -17.24 13.39 -22.18
CA ALA A 216 -16.10 12.48 -22.00
C ALA A 216 -16.26 11.26 -22.92
N TYR A 217 -15.16 10.83 -23.54
CA TYR A 217 -15.14 9.64 -24.40
C TYR A 217 -13.75 9.03 -24.54
N TYR A 218 -13.70 7.73 -24.74
CA TYR A 218 -12.54 7.03 -25.30
C TYR A 218 -12.67 6.90 -26.81
N SER A 219 -11.70 7.40 -27.55
CA SER A 219 -11.65 7.29 -29.02
C SER A 219 -10.86 6.04 -29.43
N ILE A 220 -11.56 5.02 -29.97
CA ILE A 220 -10.92 3.79 -30.46
C ILE A 220 -9.95 4.11 -31.60
N SER A 221 -10.35 4.97 -32.55
CA SER A 221 -9.56 5.28 -33.76
C SER A 221 -8.27 6.05 -33.45
N ARG A 222 -8.29 6.91 -32.43
CA ARG A 222 -7.13 7.71 -32.00
C ARG A 222 -6.40 7.12 -30.81
N ASN A 223 -6.96 6.10 -30.21
CA ASN A 223 -6.51 5.49 -28.97
C ASN A 223 -6.16 6.54 -27.89
N GLU A 224 -7.12 7.38 -27.57
CA GLU A 224 -7.00 8.46 -26.58
C GLU A 224 -8.28 8.63 -25.78
N ILE A 225 -8.14 9.09 -24.54
CA ILE A 225 -9.24 9.51 -23.69
C ILE A 225 -9.32 11.03 -23.74
N VAL A 226 -10.52 11.57 -23.99
CA VAL A 226 -10.82 12.99 -23.86
C VAL A 226 -11.86 13.15 -22.77
N VAL A 227 -11.60 14.02 -21.81
CA VAL A 227 -12.47 14.28 -20.66
C VAL A 227 -12.58 15.79 -20.44
N PRO A 228 -13.75 16.31 -20.00
CA PRO A 228 -13.85 17.71 -19.60
C PRO A 228 -12.84 18.06 -18.52
N GLU A 229 -12.41 19.32 -18.47
CA GLU A 229 -11.53 19.81 -17.40
C GLU A 229 -12.16 19.61 -16.04
N LYS A 230 -11.34 19.34 -15.02
CA LYS A 230 -11.80 19.00 -13.66
C LYS A 230 -12.70 20.07 -13.07
N GLU A 231 -12.42 21.32 -13.39
CA GLU A 231 -13.16 22.51 -12.95
C GLU A 231 -14.58 22.59 -13.51
N GLN A 232 -14.89 21.86 -14.57
CA GLN A 232 -16.24 21.79 -15.16
C GLN A 232 -17.15 20.82 -14.39
N PHE A 233 -16.60 20.01 -13.47
CA PHE A 233 -17.37 19.07 -12.67
C PHE A 233 -17.81 19.68 -11.35
N LYS A 234 -18.96 19.22 -10.84
CA LYS A 234 -19.49 19.65 -9.54
C LYS A 234 -18.64 19.19 -8.34
N SER A 235 -17.87 18.14 -8.54
CA SER A 235 -16.95 17.63 -7.50
C SER A 235 -15.77 16.88 -8.17
N GLY A 236 -14.66 16.77 -7.44
CA GLY A 236 -13.53 15.97 -7.88
C GLY A 236 -13.90 14.50 -8.06
N GLU A 237 -14.78 13.93 -7.23
CA GLU A 237 -15.27 12.56 -7.39
C GLU A 237 -15.99 12.34 -8.73
N ALA A 238 -16.81 13.32 -9.15
CA ALA A 238 -17.50 13.24 -10.44
C ALA A 238 -16.52 13.22 -11.61
N PHE A 239 -15.45 14.03 -11.54
CA PHE A 239 -14.37 14.01 -12.51
C PHE A 239 -13.69 12.63 -12.57
N TYR A 240 -13.19 12.14 -11.43
CA TYR A 240 -12.48 10.86 -11.39
C TYR A 240 -13.39 9.68 -11.78
N GLY A 241 -14.64 9.69 -11.33
CA GLY A 241 -15.62 8.67 -11.69
C GLY A 241 -15.88 8.61 -13.20
N THR A 242 -15.95 9.78 -13.87
CA THR A 242 -16.06 9.88 -15.33
C THR A 242 -14.77 9.41 -16.00
N LEU A 243 -13.64 9.83 -15.51
CA LEU A 243 -12.34 9.39 -16.04
C LEU A 243 -12.17 7.87 -15.93
N PHE A 244 -12.51 7.26 -14.80
CA PHE A 244 -12.42 5.80 -14.62
C PHE A 244 -13.34 5.04 -15.58
N HIS A 245 -14.48 5.63 -15.96
CA HIS A 245 -15.36 5.06 -16.98
C HIS A 245 -14.65 5.00 -18.35
N GLU A 246 -14.06 6.10 -18.80
CA GLU A 246 -13.31 6.15 -20.05
C GLU A 246 -12.02 5.31 -20.01
N MET A 247 -11.34 5.28 -18.85
CA MET A 247 -10.21 4.39 -18.64
C MET A 247 -10.63 2.92 -18.74
N THR A 248 -11.82 2.56 -18.25
CA THR A 248 -12.33 1.18 -18.37
C THR A 248 -12.55 0.82 -19.83
N HIS A 249 -13.12 1.70 -20.64
CA HIS A 249 -13.22 1.51 -22.08
C HIS A 249 -11.84 1.32 -22.73
N SER A 250 -10.89 2.18 -22.43
CA SER A 250 -9.54 2.10 -23.03
C SER A 250 -8.83 0.77 -22.76
N THR A 251 -9.12 0.10 -21.62
CA THR A 251 -8.60 -1.24 -21.36
C THR A 251 -9.11 -2.28 -22.37
N GLY A 252 -10.23 -2.03 -23.02
CA GLY A 252 -10.81 -2.92 -24.03
C GLY A 252 -10.19 -2.82 -25.42
N ALA A 253 -9.21 -1.94 -25.61
CA ALA A 253 -8.52 -1.73 -26.89
C ALA A 253 -7.86 -3.01 -27.42
N GLU A 254 -7.65 -3.01 -28.75
CA GLU A 254 -6.90 -4.06 -29.44
C GLU A 254 -5.47 -4.13 -28.89
N GLY A 255 -5.00 -5.36 -28.63
CA GLY A 255 -3.67 -5.60 -28.04
C GLY A 255 -3.59 -5.36 -26.53
N VAL A 256 -4.69 -4.92 -25.88
CA VAL A 256 -4.77 -4.77 -24.40
C VAL A 256 -5.61 -5.91 -23.81
N LEU A 257 -6.93 -5.79 -23.84
CA LEU A 257 -7.85 -6.87 -23.44
C LEU A 257 -8.74 -7.35 -24.60
N ASP A 258 -8.59 -6.79 -25.79
CA ASP A 258 -9.26 -7.17 -27.06
C ASP A 258 -10.78 -7.28 -26.94
N ARG A 259 -11.39 -6.46 -26.07
CA ARG A 259 -12.80 -6.53 -25.70
C ARG A 259 -13.67 -5.70 -26.62
N ILE A 260 -13.19 -4.50 -27.00
CA ILE A 260 -13.94 -3.56 -27.84
C ILE A 260 -13.73 -3.89 -29.30
N LYS A 261 -14.85 -4.06 -30.01
CA LYS A 261 -14.88 -4.18 -31.48
C LYS A 261 -15.69 -3.04 -32.04
N PRO A 262 -15.43 -2.58 -33.28
CA PRO A 262 -16.29 -1.62 -33.95
C PRO A 262 -17.73 -2.14 -33.95
N THR A 263 -18.62 -1.45 -33.28
CA THR A 263 -20.05 -1.82 -33.17
C THR A 263 -20.93 -0.62 -33.45
N THR A 264 -22.17 -0.87 -33.77
CA THR A 264 -23.16 0.20 -33.97
C THR A 264 -23.61 0.70 -32.60
N PHE A 265 -23.71 2.02 -32.45
CA PHE A 265 -24.25 2.64 -31.24
C PHE A 265 -25.65 2.07 -30.94
N GLY A 266 -25.86 1.66 -29.70
CA GLY A 266 -27.11 1.05 -29.23
C GLY A 266 -27.23 -0.45 -29.51
N SER A 267 -26.23 -1.12 -30.08
CA SER A 267 -26.24 -2.59 -30.22
C SER A 267 -26.13 -3.29 -28.86
N ALA A 268 -26.40 -4.60 -28.83
CA ALA A 268 -26.24 -5.40 -27.62
C ALA A 268 -24.78 -5.44 -27.14
N GLU A 269 -23.83 -5.49 -28.05
CA GLU A 269 -22.39 -5.44 -27.77
C GLU A 269 -21.99 -4.09 -27.18
N TYR A 270 -22.53 -3.00 -27.70
CA TYR A 270 -22.31 -1.66 -27.16
C TYR A 270 -22.90 -1.56 -25.75
N ALA A 271 -24.16 -1.98 -25.54
CA ALA A 271 -24.77 -1.99 -24.22
C ALA A 271 -24.00 -2.83 -23.21
N ARG A 272 -23.42 -3.97 -23.66
CA ARG A 272 -22.57 -4.80 -22.80
C ARG A 272 -21.30 -4.08 -22.37
N GLU A 273 -20.65 -3.39 -23.29
CA GLU A 273 -19.43 -2.64 -23.00
C GLU A 273 -19.68 -1.49 -22.02
N GLU A 274 -20.83 -0.79 -22.18
CA GLU A 274 -21.26 0.23 -21.22
C GLU A 274 -21.45 -0.33 -19.81
N LEU A 275 -22.02 -1.57 -19.68
CA LEU A 275 -22.15 -2.21 -18.37
C LEU A 275 -20.79 -2.55 -17.78
N VAL A 276 -19.83 -2.98 -18.58
CA VAL A 276 -18.45 -3.22 -18.12
C VAL A 276 -17.81 -1.91 -17.65
N ALA A 277 -17.97 -0.82 -18.38
CA ALA A 277 -17.42 0.48 -18.03
C ALA A 277 -18.04 1.05 -16.75
N GLU A 278 -19.36 0.95 -16.60
CA GLU A 278 -20.06 1.40 -15.41
C GLU A 278 -19.65 0.61 -14.15
N LEU A 279 -19.65 -0.71 -14.23
CA LEU A 279 -19.24 -1.54 -13.09
C LEU A 279 -17.74 -1.45 -12.79
N GLY A 280 -16.92 -1.36 -13.83
CA GLY A 280 -15.47 -1.21 -13.70
C GLY A 280 -15.11 0.10 -13.01
N SER A 281 -15.67 1.22 -13.47
CA SER A 281 -15.45 2.52 -12.85
C SER A 281 -16.00 2.62 -11.43
N ALA A 282 -17.18 2.02 -11.17
CA ALA A 282 -17.77 1.99 -9.83
C ALA A 282 -16.88 1.21 -8.85
N LEU A 283 -16.31 0.09 -9.30
CA LEU A 283 -15.42 -0.73 -8.49
C LEU A 283 -14.09 -0.02 -8.21
N VAL A 284 -13.52 0.69 -9.18
CA VAL A 284 -12.32 1.51 -9.00
C VAL A 284 -12.60 2.67 -8.05
N ALA A 285 -13.68 3.41 -8.27
CA ALA A 285 -14.08 4.54 -7.42
C ALA A 285 -14.26 4.09 -5.96
N GLN A 286 -15.00 2.99 -5.75
CA GLN A 286 -15.25 2.42 -4.42
C GLN A 286 -13.96 2.03 -3.69
N ARG A 287 -12.98 1.45 -4.40
CA ARG A 287 -11.68 1.09 -3.81
C ARG A 287 -10.97 2.29 -3.18
N TYR A 288 -11.12 3.45 -3.77
CA TYR A 288 -10.50 4.70 -3.28
C TYR A 288 -11.47 5.59 -2.47
N GLY A 289 -12.58 5.03 -2.00
CA GLY A 289 -13.54 5.72 -1.14
C GLY A 289 -14.37 6.80 -1.86
N MET A 290 -14.45 6.74 -3.18
CA MET A 290 -15.22 7.68 -4.00
C MET A 290 -16.59 7.12 -4.34
N THR A 291 -17.62 7.97 -4.31
CA THR A 291 -18.96 7.61 -4.72
C THR A 291 -19.10 7.72 -6.23
N LYS A 292 -19.59 6.66 -6.88
CA LYS A 292 -19.83 6.62 -8.32
C LYS A 292 -21.31 6.44 -8.63
N HIS A 293 -21.87 7.45 -9.27
CA HIS A 293 -23.21 7.38 -9.87
C HIS A 293 -23.12 6.84 -11.30
N ILE A 294 -24.23 6.25 -11.77
CA ILE A 294 -24.33 5.85 -13.17
C ILE A 294 -24.17 7.06 -14.06
N LYS A 295 -23.47 6.93 -15.18
CA LYS A 295 -23.36 7.99 -16.18
C LYS A 295 -24.74 8.18 -16.81
N GLU A 296 -25.20 9.42 -16.97
CA GLU A 296 -26.54 9.71 -17.50
C GLU A 296 -26.75 9.08 -18.88
N ASP A 297 -25.73 9.10 -19.72
CA ASP A 297 -25.71 8.47 -21.04
C ASP A 297 -25.86 6.95 -21.01
N SER A 298 -25.58 6.30 -19.88
CA SER A 298 -25.73 4.85 -19.69
C SER A 298 -27.14 4.43 -19.26
N CYS A 299 -27.96 5.37 -18.78
CA CYS A 299 -29.32 5.08 -18.33
C CYS A 299 -30.22 4.39 -19.36
N PRO A 300 -30.15 4.73 -20.67
CA PRO A 300 -30.94 4.04 -21.70
C PRO A 300 -30.66 2.54 -21.80
N TYR A 301 -29.47 2.08 -21.41
CA TYR A 301 -29.04 0.69 -21.52
C TYR A 301 -29.51 -0.19 -20.34
N LEU A 302 -30.01 0.39 -19.25
CA LEU A 302 -30.48 -0.37 -18.06
C LEU A 302 -31.51 -1.46 -18.44
N LYS A 303 -32.39 -1.17 -19.38
CA LYS A 303 -33.37 -2.15 -19.85
C LYS A 303 -32.68 -3.31 -20.57
N SER A 304 -31.77 -3.02 -21.50
CA SER A 304 -31.03 -4.05 -22.24
C SER A 304 -30.21 -4.93 -21.32
N TRP A 305 -29.57 -4.35 -20.27
CA TRP A 305 -28.84 -5.12 -19.28
C TRP A 305 -29.74 -6.08 -18.51
N LEU A 306 -30.91 -5.60 -18.08
CA LEU A 306 -31.89 -6.41 -17.38
C LEU A 306 -32.41 -7.56 -18.25
N ASP A 307 -32.72 -7.29 -19.50
CA ASP A 307 -33.25 -8.30 -20.42
C ASP A 307 -32.20 -9.41 -20.66
N ASN A 308 -30.93 -9.03 -20.92
CA ASN A 308 -29.83 -9.98 -21.10
C ASN A 308 -29.57 -10.83 -19.83
N LEU A 309 -29.63 -10.21 -18.64
CA LEU A 309 -29.44 -10.92 -17.37
C LEU A 309 -30.56 -11.93 -17.08
N LYS A 310 -31.80 -11.56 -17.44
CA LYS A 310 -32.98 -12.44 -17.28
C LYS A 310 -32.96 -13.60 -18.27
N GLU A 311 -32.46 -13.38 -19.49
CA GLU A 311 -32.36 -14.44 -20.50
C GLU A 311 -31.24 -15.44 -20.20
N SER A 312 -30.08 -14.94 -19.71
CA SER A 312 -28.93 -15.80 -19.44
C SER A 312 -28.12 -15.33 -18.23
N PRO A 313 -28.20 -16.03 -17.10
CA PRO A 313 -27.33 -15.77 -15.94
C PRO A 313 -25.83 -15.84 -16.27
N GLN A 314 -25.46 -16.64 -17.29
CA GLN A 314 -24.06 -16.71 -17.74
C GLN A 314 -23.54 -15.39 -18.32
N TYR A 315 -24.43 -14.50 -18.76
CA TYR A 315 -24.09 -13.15 -19.19
C TYR A 315 -23.33 -12.38 -18.11
N ILE A 316 -23.78 -12.49 -16.84
CA ILE A 316 -23.08 -11.81 -15.72
C ILE A 316 -21.66 -12.32 -15.53
N LYS A 317 -21.41 -13.61 -15.73
CA LYS A 317 -20.05 -14.17 -15.63
C LYS A 317 -19.09 -13.49 -16.60
N THR A 318 -19.49 -13.34 -17.86
CA THR A 318 -18.65 -12.72 -18.90
C THR A 318 -18.42 -11.24 -18.62
N VAL A 319 -19.46 -10.51 -18.22
CA VAL A 319 -19.35 -9.10 -17.84
C VAL A 319 -18.42 -8.91 -16.65
N LEU A 320 -18.64 -9.66 -15.55
CA LEU A 320 -17.84 -9.53 -14.34
C LEU A 320 -16.40 -10.03 -14.48
N MET A 321 -16.11 -10.93 -15.41
CA MET A 321 -14.74 -11.28 -15.78
C MET A 321 -14.02 -10.11 -16.44
N ASP A 322 -14.67 -9.40 -17.34
CA ASP A 322 -14.12 -8.24 -18.02
C ASP A 322 -13.98 -7.04 -17.07
N VAL A 323 -14.97 -6.81 -16.21
CA VAL A 323 -14.90 -5.84 -15.11
C VAL A 323 -13.68 -6.10 -14.23
N LYS A 324 -13.46 -7.37 -13.83
CA LYS A 324 -12.28 -7.76 -13.04
C LYS A 324 -10.97 -7.40 -13.72
N LYS A 325 -10.82 -7.74 -15.01
CA LYS A 325 -9.59 -7.46 -15.75
C LYS A 325 -9.34 -5.96 -15.87
N ALA A 326 -10.36 -5.22 -16.28
CA ALA A 326 -10.28 -3.78 -16.46
C ALA A 326 -9.99 -3.05 -15.14
N SER A 327 -10.78 -3.29 -14.09
CA SER A 327 -10.59 -2.64 -12.79
C SER A 327 -9.25 -3.00 -12.15
N SER A 328 -8.79 -4.26 -12.26
CA SER A 328 -7.47 -4.66 -11.75
C SER A 328 -6.34 -3.94 -12.47
N MET A 329 -6.43 -3.72 -13.77
CA MET A 329 -5.43 -3.01 -14.55
C MET A 329 -5.34 -1.54 -14.12
N ILE A 330 -6.48 -0.89 -13.92
CA ILE A 330 -6.55 0.51 -13.46
C ILE A 330 -5.99 0.62 -12.04
N THR A 331 -6.47 -0.20 -11.11
CA THR A 331 -6.06 -0.12 -9.70
C THR A 331 -4.59 -0.46 -9.51
N GLN A 332 -4.04 -1.46 -10.22
CA GLN A 332 -2.62 -1.78 -10.16
C GLN A 332 -1.75 -0.59 -10.60
N LYS A 333 -2.15 0.11 -11.65
CA LYS A 333 -1.43 1.30 -12.13
C LYS A 333 -1.49 2.45 -11.12
N ILE A 334 -2.68 2.74 -10.59
CA ILE A 334 -2.88 3.78 -9.57
C ILE A 334 -2.08 3.45 -8.30
N ASP A 335 -2.16 2.20 -7.80
CA ASP A 335 -1.44 1.76 -6.61
C ASP A 335 0.08 1.79 -6.80
N GLN A 336 0.57 1.53 -8.02
CA GLN A 336 1.99 1.69 -8.34
C GLN A 336 2.43 3.14 -8.22
N ILE A 337 1.70 4.06 -8.86
CA ILE A 337 1.99 5.50 -8.81
C ILE A 337 1.91 6.02 -7.37
N ALA A 338 0.93 5.58 -6.59
CA ALA A 338 0.81 5.95 -5.18
C ALA A 338 2.07 5.56 -4.38
N ARG A 339 2.59 4.34 -4.58
CA ARG A 339 3.83 3.89 -3.94
C ARG A 339 5.05 4.69 -4.42
N ASP A 340 5.13 5.04 -5.70
CA ASP A 340 6.23 5.82 -6.26
C ASP A 340 6.23 7.24 -5.67
N ILE A 341 5.06 7.89 -5.56
CA ILE A 341 4.89 9.19 -4.90
C ILE A 341 5.29 9.12 -3.41
N GLU A 342 4.92 8.06 -2.71
CA GLU A 342 5.24 7.90 -1.29
C GLU A 342 6.75 7.68 -1.10
N ARG A 343 7.38 6.91 -1.97
CA ARG A 343 8.84 6.72 -1.97
C ARG A 343 9.58 8.01 -2.27
N GLU A 344 9.16 8.79 -3.25
CA GLU A 344 9.75 10.10 -3.55
C GLU A 344 9.59 11.08 -2.38
N LYS A 345 8.45 11.06 -1.68
CA LYS A 345 8.25 11.87 -0.47
C LYS A 345 9.21 11.46 0.64
N THR A 346 9.39 10.17 0.86
CA THR A 346 10.30 9.62 1.87
C THR A 346 11.75 9.96 1.51
N GLU A 347 12.17 9.75 0.27
CA GLU A 347 13.50 10.13 -0.22
C GLU A 347 13.74 11.65 -0.19
N ASN A 348 12.72 12.46 -0.44
CA ASN A 348 12.78 13.91 -0.32
C ASN A 348 12.75 14.36 1.14
N GLN A 349 12.04 13.67 2.03
CA GLN A 349 12.08 13.92 3.47
C GLN A 349 13.47 13.54 4.03
N GLU A 350 14.06 12.44 3.60
CA GLU A 350 15.42 12.07 3.92
C GLU A 350 16.47 13.05 3.33
N ARG A 351 16.15 13.69 2.19
CA ARG A 351 17.01 14.75 1.58
C ARG A 351 16.75 16.13 2.17
N THR A 352 15.56 16.42 2.70
CA THR A 352 15.22 17.71 3.34
C THR A 352 15.42 17.68 4.85
N GLU A 353 15.46 16.53 5.50
CA GLU A 353 16.22 16.36 6.71
C GLU A 353 17.70 16.44 6.28
N THR A 354 18.25 17.64 6.25
CA THR A 354 19.69 17.80 6.49
C THR A 354 19.98 16.83 7.64
N PRO A 355 20.88 15.84 7.46
CA PRO A 355 21.22 14.92 8.53
C PRO A 355 21.46 15.85 9.72
N LYS A 356 20.72 15.70 10.81
CA LYS A 356 21.02 16.43 12.05
C LYS A 356 22.48 16.13 12.25
N GLU A 357 23.32 17.13 12.04
CA GLU A 357 24.75 16.98 12.10
C GLU A 357 25.01 16.30 13.44
N LYS A 358 25.59 15.09 13.40
CA LYS A 358 25.83 14.34 14.62
C LYS A 358 26.68 15.20 15.53
N VAL A 359 26.17 15.44 16.72
CA VAL A 359 26.90 16.20 17.73
C VAL A 359 27.59 15.20 18.64
N TYR A 360 28.88 15.41 18.87
CA TYR A 360 29.70 14.60 19.72
C TYR A 360 30.00 15.39 21.00
N TYR A 361 30.07 14.69 22.13
CA TYR A 361 30.28 15.27 23.43
C TYR A 361 31.43 14.57 24.12
N ALA A 362 32.37 15.36 24.71
CA ALA A 362 33.48 14.85 25.50
C ALA A 362 33.39 15.43 26.92
N SER A 363 33.55 14.60 27.94
CA SER A 363 33.53 15.06 29.33
C SER A 363 34.71 16.01 29.63
N VAL A 364 34.40 17.09 30.33
CA VAL A 364 35.42 18.05 30.80
C VAL A 364 35.99 17.60 32.14
N ALA A 365 36.69 16.46 32.14
CA ALA A 365 37.12 15.78 33.37
C ALA A 365 38.00 16.60 34.31
N TYR A 366 38.78 17.58 33.79
CA TYR A 366 39.65 18.42 34.63
C TYR A 366 39.01 19.74 35.05
N LEU A 367 37.77 20.05 34.69
CA LEU A 367 37.07 21.19 35.26
C LEU A 367 37.01 21.08 36.80
N GLN A 368 36.85 19.87 37.32
CA GLN A 368 36.82 19.57 38.75
C GLN A 368 38.21 19.77 39.39
N MET A 369 39.29 19.54 38.67
CA MET A 369 40.68 19.75 39.18
C MET A 369 41.11 21.22 39.13
N ALA A 370 40.52 22.04 38.24
CA ALA A 370 40.80 23.43 38.08
C ALA A 370 39.98 24.34 39.02
N ASP A 371 38.88 23.85 39.63
CA ASP A 371 38.00 24.62 40.50
C ASP A 371 38.47 24.50 41.97
N ASP A 372 39.45 25.34 42.33
CA ASP A 372 39.98 25.41 43.73
C ASP A 372 38.94 25.92 44.75
N THR A 373 37.77 26.36 44.32
CA THR A 373 36.79 27.06 45.16
C THR A 373 35.51 26.26 45.42
N ASN A 374 35.43 25.02 44.96
CA ASN A 374 34.25 24.13 45.04
C ASN A 374 32.95 24.77 44.43
N ARG A 375 33.11 25.68 43.49
CA ARG A 375 31.98 26.34 42.76
C ARG A 375 31.22 25.30 41.94
N LEU A 376 31.93 24.37 41.35
CA LEU A 376 31.35 23.33 40.50
C LEU A 376 30.27 22.50 41.26
N ASP A 377 30.65 22.01 42.46
CA ASP A 377 29.75 21.22 43.30
C ASP A 377 28.56 22.07 43.77
N ALA A 378 28.79 23.32 44.17
CA ALA A 378 27.74 24.25 44.58
C ALA A 378 26.75 24.59 43.46
N LEU A 379 27.19 24.67 42.20
CA LEU A 379 26.35 24.88 41.04
C LEU A 379 25.54 23.62 40.67
N LYS A 380 26.19 22.44 40.78
CA LYS A 380 25.54 21.14 40.59
C LYS A 380 24.42 20.91 41.63
N ASP A 381 24.70 21.17 42.90
CA ASP A 381 23.72 21.01 43.97
C ASP A 381 22.50 21.94 43.80
N LYS A 382 22.70 23.12 43.24
CA LYS A 382 21.63 24.06 42.96
C LYS A 382 20.88 23.80 41.65
N GLY A 383 21.38 22.96 40.78
CA GLY A 383 20.86 22.78 39.43
C GLY A 383 21.00 24.04 38.57
N ASP A 384 22.05 24.86 38.83
CA ASP A 384 22.33 26.08 38.07
C ASP A 384 23.11 25.76 36.79
N TYR A 385 22.37 25.30 35.77
CA TYR A 385 22.99 24.88 34.49
C TYR A 385 23.67 26.04 33.75
N ASN A 386 23.13 27.26 33.83
CA ASN A 386 23.75 28.43 33.24
C ASN A 386 25.06 28.81 33.96
N GLY A 387 25.07 28.66 35.26
CA GLY A 387 26.26 28.82 36.07
C GLY A 387 27.34 27.81 35.72
N LEU A 388 26.96 26.56 35.45
CA LEU A 388 27.90 25.51 34.99
C LEU A 388 28.50 25.81 33.63
N LEU A 389 27.71 26.30 32.64
CA LEU A 389 28.25 26.74 31.34
C LEU A 389 29.20 27.92 31.48
N THR A 390 28.87 28.88 32.36
CA THR A 390 29.71 30.04 32.63
C THR A 390 31.02 29.63 33.26
N LEU A 391 30.99 28.74 34.25
CA LEU A 391 32.20 28.19 34.86
C LEU A 391 33.08 27.47 33.84
N ALA A 392 32.49 26.66 32.96
CA ALA A 392 33.23 26.02 31.89
C ALA A 392 33.97 27.01 30.99
N LYS A 393 33.33 28.10 30.61
CA LYS A 393 33.96 29.16 29.80
C LYS A 393 35.12 29.89 30.51
N GLU A 394 35.00 30.06 31.83
CA GLU A 394 36.06 30.70 32.62
C GLU A 394 37.38 29.88 32.60
N TYR A 395 37.27 28.56 32.63
CA TYR A 395 38.41 27.65 32.65
C TYR A 395 38.86 27.16 31.27
N TYR A 396 37.99 27.30 30.26
CA TYR A 396 38.27 26.89 28.90
C TYR A 396 38.32 28.09 27.96
N ASP A 397 39.50 28.63 27.79
CA ASP A 397 39.76 29.73 26.88
C ASP A 397 40.14 29.28 25.44
N GLY A 398 39.80 28.03 25.08
CA GLY A 398 40.10 27.41 23.80
C GLY A 398 41.38 26.54 23.80
N ASN A 399 42.15 26.52 24.86
CA ASN A 399 43.34 25.67 24.96
C ASN A 399 42.94 24.26 25.43
N GLY A 400 43.36 23.23 24.70
CA GLY A 400 43.08 21.81 25.05
C GLY A 400 41.78 21.26 24.51
N MET A 401 40.93 22.04 23.83
CA MET A 401 39.73 21.49 23.15
C MET A 401 40.10 20.53 22.03
N ASP A 402 41.21 20.80 21.34
CA ASP A 402 41.66 20.00 20.20
C ASP A 402 42.03 18.56 20.56
N GLU A 403 42.46 18.27 21.79
CA GLU A 403 42.85 16.94 22.21
C GLU A 403 41.68 16.13 22.75
N GLN A 404 40.63 16.78 23.24
CA GLN A 404 39.49 16.11 23.88
C GLN A 404 38.58 15.40 22.88
N TYR A 405 38.63 15.75 21.57
CA TYR A 405 37.82 15.06 20.57
C TYR A 405 38.02 13.53 20.56
N THR A 406 39.19 13.05 20.96
CA THR A 406 39.52 11.63 21.01
C THR A 406 38.58 10.86 21.96
N TYR A 407 38.00 11.54 22.96
CA TYR A 407 37.02 10.96 23.91
C TYR A 407 35.57 11.30 23.55
N ALA A 408 35.34 11.96 22.43
CA ALA A 408 34.02 12.40 22.03
C ALA A 408 33.16 11.21 21.57
N SER A 409 31.87 11.22 21.94
CA SER A 409 30.86 10.26 21.54
C SER A 409 29.53 10.99 21.42
N PRO A 410 28.61 10.54 20.54
CA PRO A 410 27.21 11.00 20.56
C PRO A 410 26.57 10.66 21.90
N LEU A 411 25.62 11.49 22.36
CA LEU A 411 24.80 11.12 23.52
C LEU A 411 24.05 9.83 23.22
N GLN A 412 24.23 8.83 24.07
CA GLN A 412 23.55 7.56 23.89
C GLN A 412 22.11 7.68 24.42
N ASN A 413 21.14 7.11 23.72
CA ASN A 413 19.72 7.08 24.08
C ASN A 413 19.39 6.25 25.35
N ARG A 414 20.32 6.14 26.31
CA ARG A 414 20.18 5.36 27.52
C ARG A 414 20.22 6.22 28.79
N GLY A 415 19.40 7.26 28.82
CA GLY A 415 19.19 8.03 30.05
C GLY A 415 20.13 9.21 30.24
N ASP A 416 20.81 9.63 29.20
CA ASP A 416 21.55 10.90 29.16
C ASP A 416 20.64 11.98 28.57
N ASP A 417 20.22 12.93 29.40
CA ASP A 417 19.36 14.03 28.95
C ASP A 417 20.21 15.31 28.78
N LEU A 418 20.17 15.89 27.57
CA LEU A 418 20.71 17.21 27.30
C LEU A 418 19.83 18.25 27.97
N LEU A 419 20.39 19.00 28.90
CA LEU A 419 19.64 20.00 29.69
C LEU A 419 19.74 21.41 29.12
N ILE A 420 20.97 21.81 28.78
CA ILE A 420 21.27 23.10 28.17
C ILE A 420 22.56 22.99 27.38
N GLU A 421 22.66 23.72 26.28
CA GLU A 421 23.91 23.81 25.50
C GLU A 421 24.09 25.21 24.91
N ASP A 422 25.35 25.52 24.59
CA ASP A 422 25.73 26.67 23.76
C ASP A 422 26.59 26.20 22.58
N GLN A 423 27.40 27.10 22.03
CA GLN A 423 28.21 26.78 20.88
C GLN A 423 29.28 25.70 21.17
N HIS A 424 29.87 25.69 22.38
CA HIS A 424 31.04 24.86 22.70
C HIS A 424 30.85 23.93 23.90
N PHE A 425 29.83 24.17 24.71
CA PHE A 425 29.61 23.41 25.94
C PHE A 425 28.16 22.94 26.04
N ALA A 426 27.98 21.83 26.78
CA ALA A 426 26.67 21.31 27.14
C ALA A 426 26.66 20.85 28.59
N VAL A 427 25.48 20.92 29.23
CA VAL A 427 25.24 20.29 30.53
C VAL A 427 24.30 19.11 30.27
N VAL A 428 24.75 17.93 30.67
CA VAL A 428 24.06 16.67 30.45
C VAL A 428 23.77 16.04 31.80
N TYR A 429 22.54 15.52 31.97
CA TYR A 429 22.21 14.67 33.10
C TYR A 429 22.50 13.22 32.73
N ASN A 430 23.36 12.57 33.52
CA ASN A 430 23.72 11.17 33.32
C ASN A 430 22.94 10.30 34.30
N GLY A 431 21.85 9.70 33.84
CA GLY A 431 20.99 8.82 34.65
C GLY A 431 21.60 7.46 34.94
N SER A 432 22.60 7.01 34.18
CA SER A 432 23.21 5.67 34.30
C SER A 432 24.26 5.59 35.38
N VAL A 433 24.81 6.71 35.84
CA VAL A 433 25.87 6.77 36.88
C VAL A 433 25.38 7.51 38.13
N GLY A 434 24.23 7.14 38.63
CA GLY A 434 23.75 7.66 39.91
C GLY A 434 23.15 9.07 39.90
N GLY A 435 22.79 9.61 38.73
CA GLY A 435 22.07 10.87 38.60
C GLY A 435 22.93 12.11 38.81
N THR A 436 24.06 12.22 38.14
CA THR A 436 24.97 13.37 38.19
C THR A 436 24.83 14.27 36.97
N TYR A 437 25.13 15.57 37.16
CA TYR A 437 25.25 16.52 36.06
C TYR A 437 26.70 16.60 35.61
N ASP A 438 26.91 16.43 34.29
CA ASP A 438 28.22 16.53 33.67
C ASP A 438 28.27 17.73 32.73
N VAL A 439 29.39 18.47 32.77
CA VAL A 439 29.70 19.51 31.77
C VAL A 439 30.53 18.88 30.68
N MET A 440 30.10 19.03 29.44
CA MET A 440 30.73 18.41 28.28
C MET A 440 31.17 19.47 27.26
N LEU A 441 32.27 19.22 26.58
CA LEU A 441 32.64 19.88 25.34
C LEU A 441 31.77 19.35 24.22
N LYS A 442 31.34 20.24 23.35
CA LYS A 442 30.48 19.94 22.21
C LYS A 442 31.27 20.12 20.92
N TYR A 443 31.20 19.13 20.06
CA TYR A 443 31.77 19.13 18.72
C TYR A 443 30.73 18.80 17.69
N THR A 444 30.70 19.54 16.60
CA THR A 444 29.98 19.12 15.39
C THR A 444 30.72 17.94 14.75
N GLU A 445 29.99 17.12 13.98
CA GLU A 445 30.63 16.02 13.23
C GLU A 445 31.75 16.54 12.32
N GLN A 446 31.56 17.72 11.73
CA GLN A 446 32.58 18.33 10.86
C GLN A 446 33.87 18.70 11.64
N GLU A 447 33.73 19.24 12.85
CA GLU A 447 34.88 19.51 13.71
C GLU A 447 35.64 18.22 14.08
N VAL A 448 34.92 17.14 14.41
CA VAL A 448 35.54 15.84 14.67
C VAL A 448 36.24 15.30 13.41
N ARG A 449 35.63 15.40 12.24
CA ARG A 449 36.23 15.01 10.95
C ARG A 449 37.50 15.80 10.67
N ASP A 450 37.52 17.09 10.97
CA ASP A 450 38.72 17.95 10.77
C ASP A 450 39.82 17.62 11.77
N HIS A 451 39.47 17.33 13.02
CA HIS A 451 40.44 16.85 14.01
C HIS A 451 41.03 15.48 13.64
N ILE A 452 40.20 14.53 13.14
CA ILE A 452 40.68 13.23 12.63
C ILE A 452 41.68 13.42 11.50
N ARG A 453 41.40 14.33 10.56
CA ARG A 453 42.33 14.64 9.44
C ARG A 453 43.65 15.22 9.92
N ARG A 454 43.60 16.04 10.97
CA ARG A 454 44.78 16.76 11.49
C ARG A 454 45.60 15.91 12.44
N TYR A 455 44.98 15.14 13.32
CA TYR A 455 45.66 14.48 14.44
C TYR A 455 45.54 12.94 14.43
N GLY A 456 44.73 12.37 13.57
CA GLY A 456 44.51 10.92 13.51
C GLY A 456 43.54 10.40 14.57
N VAL A 457 43.56 9.09 14.82
CA VAL A 457 42.59 8.39 15.72
C VAL A 457 43.30 7.53 16.79
N ASP A 458 44.56 7.74 17.02
CA ASP A 458 45.28 7.02 18.07
C ASP A 458 44.67 7.31 19.44
N ARG A 459 44.29 6.23 20.16
CA ARG A 459 43.61 6.28 21.46
C ARG A 459 42.21 6.94 21.45
N ALA A 460 41.59 7.11 20.28
CA ALA A 460 40.26 7.68 20.19
C ALA A 460 39.18 6.69 20.65
N SER A 461 37.98 7.22 21.00
CA SER A 461 36.77 6.43 21.27
C SER A 461 36.38 5.55 20.07
N GLU A 462 35.59 4.53 20.30
CA GLU A 462 35.11 3.68 19.21
C GLU A 462 34.19 4.46 18.23
N ASP A 463 33.49 5.48 18.72
CA ASP A 463 32.64 6.33 17.87
C ASP A 463 33.47 7.19 16.92
N VAL A 464 34.58 7.81 17.42
CA VAL A 464 35.52 8.56 16.59
C VAL A 464 36.23 7.64 15.59
N LYS A 465 36.61 6.43 16.00
CA LYS A 465 37.18 5.44 15.09
C LYS A 465 36.19 4.95 14.03
N ALA A 466 34.90 4.82 14.40
CA ALA A 466 33.85 4.48 13.46
C ALA A 466 33.69 5.57 12.39
N LEU A 467 33.66 6.84 12.81
CA LEU A 467 33.60 7.98 11.89
C LEU A 467 34.83 8.03 10.96
N ALA A 468 36.01 7.73 11.45
CA ALA A 468 37.23 7.66 10.63
C ALA A 468 37.18 6.55 9.57
N ARG A 469 36.58 5.39 9.89
CA ARG A 469 36.33 4.30 8.91
C ARG A 469 35.32 4.73 7.84
N GLU A 470 34.29 5.46 8.24
CA GLU A 470 33.29 6.04 7.32
C GLU A 470 33.94 7.02 6.36
N MET A 471 34.77 7.96 6.86
CA MET A 471 35.53 8.91 6.04
C MET A 471 36.45 8.20 5.03
N ALA A 472 37.13 7.14 5.44
CA ALA A 472 37.99 6.34 4.56
C ALA A 472 37.17 5.61 3.47
N ALA A 473 36.00 5.10 3.79
CA ALA A 473 35.09 4.46 2.83
C ALA A 473 34.54 5.48 1.81
N GLU A 474 34.15 6.68 2.26
CA GLU A 474 33.69 7.78 1.41
C GLU A 474 34.79 8.18 0.42
N GLN A 475 36.02 8.35 0.90
CA GLN A 475 37.16 8.71 0.06
C GLN A 475 37.48 7.61 -0.97
N PHE A 476 37.37 6.34 -0.57
CA PHE A 476 37.55 5.21 -1.48
C PHE A 476 36.47 5.16 -2.55
N ALA A 477 35.20 5.39 -2.17
CA ALA A 477 34.07 5.45 -3.10
C ALA A 477 34.22 6.60 -4.10
N GLU A 478 34.69 7.76 -3.67
CA GLU A 478 34.95 8.92 -4.53
C GLU A 478 36.10 8.64 -5.51
N MET A 479 37.20 8.05 -5.04
CA MET A 479 38.33 7.64 -5.89
C MET A 479 37.91 6.57 -6.92
N THR A 480 36.99 5.69 -6.60
CA THR A 480 36.48 4.65 -7.52
C THR A 480 35.51 5.20 -8.54
N ARG A 481 34.67 6.18 -8.19
CA ARG A 481 33.78 6.88 -9.15
C ARG A 481 34.56 7.59 -10.26
N HIS A 482 35.71 8.16 -9.96
CA HIS A 482 36.56 8.87 -10.94
C HIS A 482 37.46 7.96 -11.79
N LYS A 483 37.49 6.64 -11.52
CA LYS A 483 38.35 5.67 -12.21
C LYS A 483 37.63 4.61 -13.01
N MET A 484 36.30 4.71 -13.21
CA MET A 484 35.61 3.78 -14.09
C MET A 484 35.96 4.09 -15.55
N PRO A 485 36.62 3.18 -16.28
CA PRO A 485 36.80 3.34 -17.71
C PRO A 485 35.43 3.20 -18.39
N VAL A 486 35.05 4.26 -19.08
CA VAL A 486 33.89 4.25 -19.97
C VAL A 486 34.39 3.81 -21.34
N PHE A 487 33.91 2.69 -21.85
CA PHE A 487 34.21 2.25 -23.22
C PHE A 487 33.06 2.63 -24.14
N GLU A 488 33.32 3.50 -25.10
CA GLU A 488 32.42 3.73 -26.22
C GLU A 488 32.54 2.59 -27.24
N MET A 489 31.45 1.92 -27.51
CA MET A 489 31.36 0.89 -28.52
C MET A 489 31.22 1.52 -29.92
N PRO A 490 31.65 0.85 -30.99
CA PRO A 490 31.56 1.38 -32.37
C PRO A 490 30.12 1.70 -32.85
N ASN A 491 29.11 1.21 -32.14
CA ASN A 491 27.69 1.50 -32.39
C ASN A 491 27.13 2.68 -31.57
N GLY A 492 27.97 3.36 -30.80
CA GLY A 492 27.58 4.50 -29.94
C GLY A 492 27.05 4.12 -28.57
N ASP A 493 27.04 2.83 -28.19
CA ASP A 493 26.65 2.38 -26.87
C ASP A 493 27.77 2.58 -25.85
N VAL A 494 27.42 2.95 -24.63
CA VAL A 494 28.36 3.17 -23.52
C VAL A 494 28.35 1.98 -22.58
N LEU A 495 29.48 1.26 -22.46
CA LEU A 495 29.59 0.12 -21.56
C LEU A 495 30.21 0.56 -20.23
N HIS A 496 29.45 0.45 -19.15
CA HIS A 496 29.95 0.61 -17.79
C HIS A 496 30.42 -0.76 -17.25
N VAL A 497 31.72 -0.90 -17.01
CA VAL A 497 32.26 -2.14 -16.43
C VAL A 497 32.12 -2.05 -14.90
N ASN A 498 31.12 -2.74 -14.36
CA ASN A 498 31.00 -2.97 -12.93
C ASN A 498 31.88 -4.16 -12.54
N TYR A 499 32.95 -3.90 -11.79
CA TYR A 499 33.66 -4.95 -11.07
C TYR A 499 32.92 -5.25 -9.76
N ASN A 500 31.93 -6.15 -9.82
CA ASN A 500 31.54 -6.87 -8.61
C ASN A 500 32.64 -7.86 -8.30
N ARG A 501 33.39 -7.65 -7.24
CA ARG A 501 34.08 -8.72 -6.55
C ARG A 501 33.15 -9.32 -5.53
N ASP A 502 32.90 -10.63 -5.68
CA ASP A 502 32.33 -11.51 -4.67
C ASP A 502 33.07 -11.39 -3.33
#